data_d079e57089b0e86bc4aa8e2f9046a06e
#
_entry.id   d079e57089b0e86bc4aa8e2f9046a06e
#
_cell.length_a   1.000
_cell.length_b   1.000
_cell.length_c   1.000
_cell.angle_alpha   90.00
_cell.angle_beta   90.00
_cell.angle_gamma   90.00
#
_symmetry.space_group_name_H-M   'P 1'
#
loop_
_entity.id
_entity.type
_entity.pdbx_description
1 polymer ?
#
loop_
_entity_poly.entity_id
_entity_poly.type
_entity_poly.pdbx_seq_one_letter_code
_entity_poly.pdbx_strand_id
1 'polypeptide(L)'
;MQRINEDIKTGNFKQIYLLYGEERYLKNQYTTRLRKALCQDGDEMNTHFYQGKDFSLGQVIDLAETLPFLADRRVMFFKDTGLFKAGGEKLAEYLANPNDTTFFVFTESEVDKRSKLYKAVQSKGYMAEFTVQDENTLKRWIAGILGKEGKKISENTAQLLLSKTGTDMENIQMELEKLICYCLDRDVVTAEDVEAVCTTRITNHIFDMVNAIAEKQPQKALQLYYDLLALKEPPMRVLFLIARQCNLLLQTKELKSRGHDNKTIASKIGVPPFAAGKYVAQASHFKTSVLKNAVKQCVETEEAVKSGRMNDMMSVEILILSVLPS
;
A
#
# COMPACT_ATOMS: atom_id res chain seq x y z
N MET A 1 -9.32 -16.00 0.55
CA MET A 1 -9.24 -15.64 1.99
C MET A 1 -10.10 -16.55 2.88
N GLN A 2 -11.38 -16.76 2.58
CA GLN A 2 -12.26 -17.63 3.39
C GLN A 2 -11.70 -19.04 3.58
N ARG A 3 -11.20 -19.66 2.52
CA ARG A 3 -10.58 -21.00 2.56
C ARG A 3 -9.40 -21.09 3.51
N ILE A 4 -8.47 -20.12 3.49
CA ILE A 4 -7.31 -20.12 4.41
C ILE A 4 -7.78 -20.05 5.87
N ASN A 5 -8.82 -19.25 6.15
CA ASN A 5 -9.40 -19.16 7.51
C ASN A 5 -10.03 -20.50 7.94
N GLU A 6 -10.67 -21.20 7.00
CA GLU A 6 -11.25 -22.52 7.22
C GLU A 6 -10.16 -23.57 7.47
N ASP A 7 -9.13 -23.60 6.62
CA ASP A 7 -7.99 -24.51 6.75
C ASP A 7 -7.28 -24.31 8.10
N ILE A 8 -7.07 -23.06 8.53
CA ILE A 8 -6.49 -22.73 9.84
C ILE A 8 -7.40 -23.20 10.99
N LYS A 9 -8.73 -23.04 10.84
CA LYS A 9 -9.70 -23.44 11.90
C LYS A 9 -9.85 -24.95 12.01
N THR A 10 -9.80 -25.66 10.89
CA THR A 10 -10.02 -27.11 10.85
C THR A 10 -8.74 -27.95 10.95
N GLY A 11 -7.57 -27.32 10.75
CA GLY A 11 -6.28 -28.03 10.64
C GLY A 11 -6.09 -28.79 9.33
N ASN A 12 -7.03 -28.65 8.38
CA ASN A 12 -6.97 -29.38 7.09
C ASN A 12 -6.32 -28.52 6.01
N PHE A 13 -4.99 -28.46 6.03
CA PHE A 13 -4.21 -27.63 5.14
C PHE A 13 -4.04 -28.22 3.75
N LYS A 14 -4.00 -27.34 2.74
CA LYS A 14 -3.45 -27.68 1.43
C LYS A 14 -1.93 -27.69 1.51
N GLN A 15 -1.31 -28.57 0.75
CA GLN A 15 0.15 -28.70 0.73
C GLN A 15 0.84 -27.47 0.10
N ILE A 16 0.16 -26.78 -0.82
CA ILE A 16 0.72 -25.64 -1.54
C ILE A 16 -0.23 -24.44 -1.44
N TYR A 17 0.30 -23.30 -0.99
CA TYR A 17 -0.40 -22.02 -0.97
C TYR A 17 0.36 -20.99 -1.79
N LEU A 18 -0.36 -20.20 -2.59
CA LEU A 18 0.14 -19.01 -3.27
C LEU A 18 -0.68 -17.80 -2.88
N LEU A 19 -0.06 -16.86 -2.19
CA LEU A 19 -0.60 -15.55 -1.82
C LEU A 19 0.05 -14.51 -2.72
N TYR A 20 -0.69 -13.84 -3.60
CA TYR A 20 -0.09 -12.90 -4.54
C TYR A 20 -0.96 -11.65 -4.74
N GLY A 21 -0.37 -10.59 -5.30
CA GLY A 21 -1.05 -9.33 -5.60
C GLY A 21 -0.45 -8.12 -4.88
N GLU A 22 -1.09 -6.98 -5.05
CA GLU A 22 -0.55 -5.68 -4.64
C GLU A 22 -0.73 -5.38 -3.14
N GLU A 23 -1.76 -5.95 -2.47
CA GLU A 23 -2.06 -5.67 -1.07
C GLU A 23 -1.08 -6.40 -0.13
N ARG A 24 -0.01 -5.69 0.21
CA ARG A 24 1.11 -6.23 0.99
C ARG A 24 0.73 -6.59 2.43
N TYR A 25 -0.08 -5.74 3.08
CA TYR A 25 -0.47 -5.94 4.47
C TYR A 25 -1.23 -7.26 4.65
N LEU A 26 -2.27 -7.48 3.84
CA LEU A 26 -3.06 -8.71 3.90
C LEU A 26 -2.23 -9.96 3.57
N LYS A 27 -1.37 -9.91 2.53
CA LYS A 27 -0.46 -11.02 2.23
C LYS A 27 0.40 -11.39 3.43
N ASN A 28 1.06 -10.40 4.05
CA ASN A 28 1.91 -10.63 5.23
C ASN A 28 1.09 -11.18 6.41
N GLN A 29 -0.10 -10.64 6.67
CA GLN A 29 -0.98 -11.10 7.73
C GLN A 29 -1.39 -12.56 7.54
N TYR A 30 -1.82 -12.94 6.33
CA TYR A 30 -2.21 -14.33 6.05
C TYR A 30 -1.01 -15.28 6.01
N THR A 31 0.16 -14.85 5.55
CA THR A 31 1.41 -15.64 5.63
C THR A 31 1.78 -15.90 7.09
N THR A 32 1.72 -14.88 7.96
CA THR A 32 1.99 -15.03 9.39
C THR A 32 1.00 -15.98 10.07
N ARG A 33 -0.29 -15.90 9.71
CA ARG A 33 -1.32 -16.81 10.24
C ARG A 33 -1.10 -18.25 9.79
N LEU A 34 -0.77 -18.46 8.51
CA LEU A 34 -0.41 -19.80 7.99
C LEU A 34 0.84 -20.34 8.70
N ARG A 35 1.87 -19.49 8.89
CA ARG A 35 3.07 -19.89 9.63
C ARG A 35 2.73 -20.36 11.05
N LYS A 36 1.97 -19.57 11.81
CA LYS A 36 1.56 -19.96 13.18
C LYS A 36 0.73 -21.24 13.24
N ALA A 37 -0.01 -21.55 12.16
CA ALA A 37 -0.86 -22.74 12.11
C ALA A 37 -0.16 -23.98 11.55
N LEU A 38 0.84 -23.80 10.68
CA LEU A 38 1.58 -24.90 10.04
C LEU A 38 2.84 -25.28 10.81
N CYS A 39 3.50 -24.33 11.49
CA CYS A 39 4.76 -24.54 12.17
C CYS A 39 4.56 -24.58 13.69
N GLN A 40 5.35 -25.40 14.38
CA GLN A 40 5.47 -25.32 15.84
C GLN A 40 6.37 -24.14 16.21
N ASP A 41 6.09 -23.51 17.36
CA ASP A 41 6.92 -22.41 17.84
C ASP A 41 8.34 -22.89 18.14
N GLY A 42 9.34 -22.22 17.54
CA GLY A 42 10.75 -22.55 17.72
C GLY A 42 11.28 -23.68 16.82
N ASP A 43 10.47 -24.26 15.93
CA ASP A 43 10.92 -25.30 15.00
C ASP A 43 11.68 -24.70 13.81
N GLU A 44 12.96 -24.40 14.02
CA GLU A 44 13.87 -23.91 12.97
C GLU A 44 14.39 -25.03 12.07
N MET A 45 14.32 -26.29 12.52
CA MET A 45 14.82 -27.45 11.75
C MET A 45 13.92 -27.82 10.58
N ASN A 46 12.60 -27.55 10.70
CA ASN A 46 11.62 -27.89 9.67
C ASN A 46 10.96 -26.67 9.03
N THR A 47 11.34 -25.45 9.44
CA THR A 47 10.79 -24.21 8.88
C THR A 47 11.86 -23.43 8.11
N HIS A 48 11.72 -23.32 6.81
CA HIS A 48 12.72 -22.72 5.93
C HIS A 48 12.15 -21.48 5.22
N PHE A 49 12.99 -20.43 5.09
CA PHE A 49 12.62 -19.16 4.47
C PHE A 49 13.55 -18.86 3.30
N TYR A 50 12.95 -18.58 2.14
CA TYR A 50 13.64 -18.18 0.92
C TYR A 50 13.10 -16.83 0.46
N GLN A 51 13.98 -15.85 0.27
CA GLN A 51 13.61 -14.51 -0.17
C GLN A 51 14.52 -14.07 -1.31
N GLY A 52 13.93 -13.39 -2.31
CA GLY A 52 14.68 -12.93 -3.47
C GLY A 52 15.17 -14.10 -4.34
N LYS A 53 16.41 -14.01 -4.86
CA LYS A 53 16.95 -14.97 -5.83
C LYS A 53 18.17 -15.74 -5.32
N ASP A 54 18.64 -15.47 -4.11
CA ASP A 54 19.93 -15.98 -3.59
C ASP A 54 19.79 -17.36 -2.95
N PHE A 55 19.18 -18.33 -3.68
CA PHE A 55 19.09 -19.72 -3.25
C PHE A 55 19.11 -20.68 -4.45
N SER A 56 19.52 -21.93 -4.21
CA SER A 56 19.55 -23.00 -5.22
C SER A 56 18.25 -23.81 -5.19
N LEU A 57 17.49 -23.82 -6.28
CA LEU A 57 16.29 -24.67 -6.39
C LEU A 57 16.59 -26.16 -6.26
N GLY A 58 17.77 -26.62 -6.68
CA GLY A 58 18.19 -28.01 -6.47
C GLY A 58 18.26 -28.37 -4.99
N GLN A 59 18.95 -27.52 -4.19
CA GLN A 59 19.03 -27.71 -2.74
C GLN A 59 17.68 -27.62 -2.04
N VAL A 60 16.79 -26.75 -2.53
CA VAL A 60 15.41 -26.64 -2.02
C VAL A 60 14.65 -27.95 -2.26
N ILE A 61 14.73 -28.50 -3.45
CA ILE A 61 14.05 -29.77 -3.80
C ILE A 61 14.66 -30.94 -3.02
N ASP A 62 15.99 -31.00 -2.94
CA ASP A 62 16.68 -32.05 -2.17
C ASP A 62 16.25 -32.03 -0.70
N LEU A 63 16.15 -30.82 -0.11
CA LEU A 63 15.68 -30.66 1.26
C LEU A 63 14.17 -30.99 1.40
N ALA A 64 13.35 -30.65 0.41
CA ALA A 64 11.92 -30.96 0.40
C ALA A 64 11.62 -32.45 0.37
N GLU A 65 12.52 -33.27 -0.21
CA GLU A 65 12.42 -34.73 -0.25
C GLU A 65 12.82 -35.42 1.07
N THR A 66 13.52 -34.69 1.95
CA THR A 66 13.91 -35.28 3.25
C THR A 66 12.75 -35.29 4.23
N LEU A 67 12.65 -36.31 5.07
CA LEU A 67 11.66 -36.34 6.13
C LEU A 67 11.88 -35.20 7.15
N PRO A 68 10.80 -34.62 7.71
CA PRO A 68 10.92 -33.62 8.79
C PRO A 68 11.58 -34.23 10.03
N PHE A 69 12.38 -33.42 10.72
CA PHE A 69 13.12 -33.88 11.91
C PHE A 69 12.22 -33.73 13.16
N LEU A 70 11.83 -34.85 13.75
CA LEU A 70 10.98 -34.91 14.96
C LEU A 70 9.71 -34.05 14.87
N ALA A 71 9.13 -33.91 13.69
CA ALA A 71 7.90 -33.12 13.44
C ALA A 71 7.02 -33.80 12.38
N ASP A 72 5.75 -33.44 12.33
CA ASP A 72 4.79 -34.00 11.36
C ASP A 72 5.00 -33.47 9.95
N ARG A 73 5.60 -32.29 9.82
CA ARG A 73 5.72 -31.60 8.53
C ARG A 73 6.94 -30.68 8.46
N ARG A 74 7.43 -30.48 7.24
CA ARG A 74 8.37 -29.42 6.86
C ARG A 74 7.62 -28.33 6.14
N VAL A 75 7.93 -27.05 6.41
CA VAL A 75 7.27 -25.92 5.77
C VAL A 75 8.30 -24.99 5.13
N MET A 76 8.11 -24.71 3.85
CA MET A 76 8.98 -23.86 3.06
C MET A 76 8.24 -22.59 2.66
N PHE A 77 8.74 -21.44 3.12
CA PHE A 77 8.19 -20.12 2.81
C PHE A 77 9.05 -19.43 1.75
N PHE A 78 8.40 -18.99 0.67
CA PHE A 78 9.02 -18.25 -0.41
C PHE A 78 8.42 -16.86 -0.49
N LYS A 79 9.28 -15.82 -0.46
CA LYS A 79 8.82 -14.43 -0.49
C LYS A 79 9.52 -13.64 -1.58
N ASP A 80 8.72 -13.08 -2.51
CA ASP A 80 9.19 -12.23 -3.61
C ASP A 80 10.41 -12.83 -4.34
N THR A 81 10.34 -14.13 -4.64
CA THR A 81 11.41 -14.87 -5.28
C THR A 81 11.49 -14.69 -6.80
N GLY A 82 10.38 -14.25 -7.40
CA GLY A 82 10.23 -14.09 -8.84
C GLY A 82 10.12 -15.41 -9.63
N LEU A 83 10.07 -16.57 -8.95
CA LEU A 83 9.94 -17.89 -9.59
C LEU A 83 8.69 -18.03 -10.45
N PHE A 84 7.64 -17.29 -10.13
CA PHE A 84 6.40 -17.26 -10.93
C PHE A 84 6.53 -16.41 -12.21
N LYS A 85 7.63 -15.68 -12.39
CA LYS A 85 7.95 -14.95 -13.63
C LYS A 85 8.96 -15.71 -14.49
N ALA A 86 10.01 -16.23 -13.88
CA ALA A 86 11.07 -16.98 -14.58
C ALA A 86 11.83 -17.90 -13.61
N GLY A 87 12.31 -19.04 -14.14
CA GLY A 87 13.20 -19.96 -13.41
C GLY A 87 12.48 -20.95 -12.49
N GLY A 88 11.15 -20.98 -12.48
CA GLY A 88 10.37 -21.86 -11.62
C GLY A 88 10.05 -23.25 -12.23
N GLU A 89 10.59 -23.58 -13.41
CA GLU A 89 10.22 -24.79 -14.16
C GLU A 89 10.51 -26.07 -13.39
N LYS A 90 11.72 -26.20 -12.81
CA LYS A 90 12.11 -27.36 -12.00
C LYS A 90 11.21 -27.55 -10.78
N LEU A 91 10.88 -26.44 -10.11
CA LEU A 91 9.97 -26.49 -8.96
C LEU A 91 8.55 -26.86 -9.41
N ALA A 92 8.09 -26.41 -10.57
CA ALA A 92 6.78 -26.76 -11.13
C ALA A 92 6.68 -28.28 -11.41
N GLU A 93 7.75 -28.88 -11.92
CA GLU A 93 7.86 -30.34 -12.14
C GLU A 93 7.80 -31.10 -10.82
N TYR A 94 8.54 -30.64 -9.82
CA TYR A 94 8.53 -31.22 -8.49
C TYR A 94 7.18 -31.14 -7.80
N LEU A 95 6.50 -29.97 -7.87
CA LEU A 95 5.20 -29.75 -7.26
C LEU A 95 4.04 -30.54 -7.93
N ALA A 96 4.29 -31.23 -9.03
CA ALA A 96 3.33 -32.18 -9.60
C ALA A 96 3.14 -33.41 -8.70
N ASN A 97 4.18 -33.83 -7.97
CA ASN A 97 4.14 -34.95 -7.01
C ASN A 97 5.13 -34.68 -5.85
N PRO A 98 4.90 -33.71 -4.99
CA PRO A 98 5.79 -33.36 -3.90
C PRO A 98 5.70 -34.40 -2.76
N ASN A 99 6.74 -34.48 -1.92
CA ASN A 99 6.72 -35.25 -0.69
C ASN A 99 5.55 -34.83 0.21
N ASP A 100 4.76 -35.80 0.66
CA ASP A 100 3.49 -35.56 1.41
C ASP A 100 3.70 -34.81 2.73
N THR A 101 4.90 -34.85 3.31
CA THR A 101 5.21 -34.19 4.58
C THR A 101 5.70 -32.75 4.41
N THR A 102 5.94 -32.28 3.16
CA THR A 102 6.49 -30.94 2.89
C THR A 102 5.43 -29.99 2.35
N PHE A 103 5.30 -28.84 2.99
CA PHE A 103 4.33 -27.78 2.65
C PHE A 103 5.03 -26.56 2.07
N PHE A 104 4.39 -25.91 1.10
CA PHE A 104 4.93 -24.77 0.37
C PHE A 104 4.00 -23.57 0.50
N VAL A 105 4.54 -22.44 0.95
CA VAL A 105 3.81 -21.16 1.07
C VAL A 105 4.55 -20.10 0.27
N PHE A 106 3.98 -19.70 -0.85
CA PHE A 106 4.51 -18.65 -1.72
C PHE A 106 3.80 -17.34 -1.45
N THR A 107 4.58 -16.26 -1.30
CA THR A 107 4.09 -14.89 -1.13
C THR A 107 4.77 -14.01 -2.18
N GLU A 108 4.05 -13.64 -3.24
CA GLU A 108 4.59 -12.91 -4.39
C GLU A 108 3.84 -11.60 -4.62
N SER A 109 4.55 -10.57 -5.04
CA SER A 109 3.93 -9.31 -5.43
C SER A 109 3.29 -9.38 -6.80
N GLU A 110 3.94 -10.11 -7.73
CA GLU A 110 3.48 -10.29 -9.11
C GLU A 110 3.75 -11.72 -9.59
N VAL A 111 2.83 -12.24 -10.41
CA VAL A 111 2.93 -13.58 -11.00
C VAL A 111 2.62 -13.54 -12.50
N ASP A 112 3.30 -14.34 -13.32
CA ASP A 112 2.86 -14.64 -14.67
C ASP A 112 1.89 -15.84 -14.63
N LYS A 113 0.61 -15.58 -14.85
CA LYS A 113 -0.45 -16.62 -14.86
C LYS A 113 -0.27 -17.67 -15.97
N ARG A 114 0.65 -17.43 -16.92
CA ARG A 114 1.00 -18.38 -17.98
C ARG A 114 2.14 -19.31 -17.60
N SER A 115 2.91 -18.99 -16.55
CA SER A 115 4.08 -19.79 -16.14
C SER A 115 3.69 -21.21 -15.75
N LYS A 116 4.62 -22.15 -15.93
CA LYS A 116 4.44 -23.55 -15.54
C LYS A 116 4.17 -23.68 -14.05
N LEU A 117 4.91 -22.92 -13.22
CA LEU A 117 4.78 -22.94 -11.76
C LEU A 117 3.38 -22.47 -11.32
N TYR A 118 2.85 -21.38 -11.92
CA TYR A 118 1.49 -20.92 -11.62
C TYR A 118 0.44 -22.00 -11.92
N LYS A 119 0.54 -22.66 -13.07
CA LYS A 119 -0.37 -23.73 -13.46
C LYS A 119 -0.26 -24.97 -12.55
N ALA A 120 0.95 -25.33 -12.12
CA ALA A 120 1.17 -26.42 -11.17
C ALA A 120 0.49 -26.13 -9.82
N VAL A 121 0.69 -24.92 -9.27
CA VAL A 121 0.04 -24.50 -8.03
C VAL A 121 -1.48 -24.41 -8.19
N GLN A 122 -1.97 -23.95 -9.34
CA GLN A 122 -3.42 -23.89 -9.63
C GLN A 122 -4.09 -25.26 -9.60
N SER A 123 -3.39 -26.30 -10.05
CA SER A 123 -3.93 -27.67 -10.11
C SER A 123 -3.89 -28.40 -8.76
N LYS A 124 -2.90 -28.15 -7.94
CA LYS A 124 -2.61 -28.95 -6.72
C LYS A 124 -2.80 -28.17 -5.41
N GLY A 125 -2.67 -26.85 -5.44
CA GLY A 125 -2.67 -25.98 -4.28
C GLY A 125 -3.90 -25.10 -4.12
N TYR A 126 -3.75 -24.09 -3.27
CA TYR A 126 -4.71 -23.01 -3.10
C TYR A 126 -4.07 -21.67 -3.40
N MET A 127 -4.78 -20.82 -4.16
CA MET A 127 -4.29 -19.50 -4.54
C MET A 127 -5.23 -18.42 -4.03
N ALA A 128 -4.65 -17.35 -3.48
CA ALA A 128 -5.38 -16.17 -3.06
C ALA A 128 -4.74 -14.91 -3.67
N GLU A 129 -5.53 -14.17 -4.43
CA GLU A 129 -5.14 -12.86 -4.97
C GLU A 129 -5.56 -11.75 -4.00
N PHE A 130 -4.61 -10.92 -3.62
CA PHE A 130 -4.80 -9.79 -2.70
C PHE A 130 -4.66 -8.48 -3.48
N THR A 131 -5.79 -7.93 -3.88
CA THR A 131 -5.87 -6.64 -4.57
C THR A 131 -6.00 -5.49 -3.58
N VAL A 132 -5.61 -4.30 -4.01
CA VAL A 132 -5.86 -3.07 -3.24
C VAL A 132 -7.34 -2.95 -2.90
N GLN A 133 -7.65 -2.67 -1.64
CA GLN A 133 -9.02 -2.64 -1.15
C GLN A 133 -9.70 -1.29 -1.45
N ASP A 134 -11.00 -1.33 -1.74
CA ASP A 134 -11.81 -0.13 -1.89
C ASP A 134 -12.16 0.52 -0.54
N GLU A 135 -12.57 1.79 -0.55
CA GLU A 135 -12.91 2.55 0.67
C GLU A 135 -14.00 1.88 1.52
N ASN A 136 -15.00 1.28 0.89
CA ASN A 136 -16.09 0.63 1.62
C ASN A 136 -15.61 -0.65 2.32
N THR A 137 -14.73 -1.40 1.69
CA THR A 137 -14.09 -2.58 2.29
C THR A 137 -13.16 -2.16 3.43
N LEU A 138 -12.39 -1.07 3.27
CA LEU A 138 -11.54 -0.53 4.32
C LEU A 138 -12.36 -0.03 5.52
N LYS A 139 -13.47 0.68 5.33
CA LYS A 139 -14.36 1.09 6.42
C LYS A 139 -14.90 -0.11 7.22
N ARG A 140 -15.34 -1.16 6.53
CA ARG A 140 -15.79 -2.40 7.18
C ARG A 140 -14.66 -3.10 7.94
N TRP A 141 -13.45 -3.10 7.38
CA TRP A 141 -12.27 -3.65 8.01
C TRP A 141 -11.88 -2.86 9.28
N ILE A 142 -11.88 -1.52 9.21
CA ILE A 142 -11.65 -0.62 10.36
C ILE A 142 -12.67 -0.92 11.47
N ALA A 143 -13.96 -0.95 11.14
CA ALA A 143 -15.02 -1.26 12.09
C ALA A 143 -14.85 -2.66 12.70
N GLY A 144 -14.40 -3.64 11.90
CA GLY A 144 -14.13 -5.00 12.35
C GLY A 144 -12.95 -5.11 13.32
N ILE A 145 -11.88 -4.31 13.12
CA ILE A 145 -10.74 -4.26 14.05
C ILE A 145 -11.17 -3.62 15.37
N LEU A 146 -11.78 -2.43 15.29
CA LEU A 146 -12.27 -1.74 16.49
C LEU A 146 -13.29 -2.56 17.26
N GLY A 147 -14.17 -3.29 16.55
CA GLY A 147 -15.17 -4.18 17.17
C GLY A 147 -14.57 -5.33 17.96
N LYS A 148 -13.39 -5.85 17.59
CA LYS A 148 -12.68 -6.88 18.37
C LYS A 148 -12.17 -6.33 19.72
N GLU A 149 -11.90 -5.04 19.77
CA GLU A 149 -11.48 -4.32 20.99
C GLU A 149 -12.65 -3.66 21.72
N GLY A 150 -13.90 -4.11 21.43
CA GLY A 150 -15.12 -3.58 22.06
C GLY A 150 -15.49 -2.16 21.65
N LYS A 151 -14.85 -1.60 20.60
CA LYS A 151 -15.04 -0.21 20.20
C LYS A 151 -15.90 -0.08 18.94
N LYS A 152 -16.60 1.04 18.81
CA LYS A 152 -17.46 1.39 17.67
C LYS A 152 -16.95 2.64 16.99
N ILE A 153 -17.19 2.74 15.70
CA ILE A 153 -16.88 3.92 14.89
C ILE A 153 -18.02 4.21 13.91
N SER A 154 -18.38 5.48 13.74
CA SER A 154 -19.36 5.86 12.72
C SER A 154 -18.76 5.80 11.31
N GLU A 155 -19.60 5.67 10.28
CA GLU A 155 -19.14 5.68 8.89
C GLU A 155 -18.43 6.99 8.54
N ASN A 156 -18.94 8.14 9.01
CA ASN A 156 -18.33 9.44 8.78
C ASN A 156 -16.96 9.57 9.47
N THR A 157 -16.83 9.05 10.69
CA THR A 157 -15.54 9.05 11.42
C THR A 157 -14.53 8.11 10.74
N ALA A 158 -14.97 6.95 10.24
CA ALA A 158 -14.11 6.06 9.45
C ALA A 158 -13.68 6.71 8.12
N GLN A 159 -14.55 7.47 7.47
CA GLN A 159 -14.21 8.25 6.29
C GLN A 159 -13.19 9.35 6.61
N LEU A 160 -13.34 10.04 7.74
CA LEU A 160 -12.37 11.03 8.22
C LEU A 160 -11.00 10.37 8.47
N LEU A 161 -10.97 9.21 9.12
CA LEU A 161 -9.74 8.43 9.33
C LEU A 161 -9.05 8.13 8.00
N LEU A 162 -9.78 7.58 7.01
CA LEU A 162 -9.25 7.29 5.68
C LEU A 162 -8.76 8.55 4.96
N SER A 163 -9.41 9.69 5.15
CA SER A 163 -8.96 10.96 4.56
C SER A 163 -7.60 11.40 5.11
N LYS A 164 -7.30 11.12 6.39
CA LYS A 164 -6.01 11.44 7.03
C LYS A 164 -4.93 10.40 6.69
N THR A 165 -5.25 9.10 6.85
CA THR A 165 -4.28 8.01 6.74
C THR A 165 -4.03 7.54 5.31
N GLY A 166 -4.95 7.85 4.38
CA GLY A 166 -5.01 7.21 3.07
C GLY A 166 -5.53 5.78 3.18
N THR A 167 -5.26 4.97 2.13
CA THR A 167 -5.82 3.62 1.97
C THR A 167 -4.81 2.50 2.16
N ASP A 168 -3.61 2.82 2.63
CA ASP A 168 -2.59 1.85 2.99
C ASP A 168 -2.97 1.18 4.31
N MET A 169 -3.23 -0.12 4.24
CA MET A 169 -3.75 -0.88 5.39
C MET A 169 -2.75 -0.96 6.55
N GLU A 170 -1.45 -0.98 6.28
CA GLU A 170 -0.41 -0.98 7.31
C GLU A 170 -0.42 0.34 8.11
N ASN A 171 -0.53 1.46 7.40
CA ASN A 171 -0.65 2.76 8.03
C ASN A 171 -1.98 2.93 8.80
N ILE A 172 -3.10 2.48 8.23
CA ILE A 172 -4.40 2.50 8.92
C ILE A 172 -4.32 1.67 10.21
N GLN A 173 -3.67 0.50 10.16
CA GLN A 173 -3.50 -0.35 11.35
C GLN A 173 -2.74 0.37 12.46
N MET A 174 -1.63 1.04 12.14
CA MET A 174 -0.86 1.80 13.13
C MET A 174 -1.69 2.94 13.75
N GLU A 175 -2.49 3.64 12.95
CA GLU A 175 -3.36 4.71 13.45
C GLU A 175 -4.50 4.14 14.32
N LEU A 176 -5.06 2.98 13.96
CA LEU A 176 -6.06 2.29 14.76
C LEU A 176 -5.51 1.85 16.12
N GLU A 177 -4.29 1.33 16.19
CA GLU A 177 -3.63 0.97 17.45
C GLU A 177 -3.49 2.18 18.38
N LYS A 178 -3.08 3.34 17.84
CA LYS A 178 -3.04 4.58 18.61
C LYS A 178 -4.42 5.01 19.12
N LEU A 179 -5.45 4.95 18.26
CA LEU A 179 -6.82 5.27 18.63
C LEU A 179 -7.38 4.32 19.70
N ILE A 180 -7.10 3.02 19.59
CA ILE A 180 -7.50 2.01 20.58
C ILE A 180 -6.90 2.36 21.96
N CYS A 181 -5.60 2.67 22.00
CA CYS A 181 -4.92 3.08 23.23
C CYS A 181 -5.43 4.41 23.78
N TYR A 182 -5.69 5.40 22.91
CA TYR A 182 -6.19 6.72 23.32
C TYR A 182 -7.62 6.67 23.90
N CYS A 183 -8.47 5.82 23.31
CA CYS A 183 -9.87 5.65 23.71
C CYS A 183 -10.06 4.52 24.73
N LEU A 184 -9.08 4.22 25.59
CA LEU A 184 -9.07 3.02 26.44
C LEU A 184 -10.39 2.85 27.22
N ASP A 185 -10.89 3.92 27.83
CA ASP A 185 -12.07 3.94 28.71
C ASP A 185 -13.38 4.27 27.99
N ARG A 186 -13.38 4.33 26.67
CA ARG A 186 -14.54 4.72 25.86
C ARG A 186 -14.83 3.70 24.76
N ASP A 187 -16.09 3.35 24.60
CA ASP A 187 -16.53 2.37 23.58
C ASP A 187 -16.70 2.96 22.18
N VAL A 188 -16.69 4.29 22.04
CA VAL A 188 -16.93 4.96 20.76
C VAL A 188 -15.72 5.83 20.40
N VAL A 189 -15.19 5.61 19.19
CA VAL A 189 -14.18 6.49 18.58
C VAL A 189 -14.90 7.61 17.84
N THR A 190 -14.62 8.86 18.24
CA THR A 190 -15.25 10.05 17.69
C THR A 190 -14.37 10.72 16.62
N ALA A 191 -14.92 11.74 15.93
CA ALA A 191 -14.17 12.54 14.97
C ALA A 191 -13.05 13.33 15.68
N GLU A 192 -13.31 13.84 16.87
CA GLU A 192 -12.36 14.58 17.69
C GLU A 192 -11.16 13.70 18.10
N ASP A 193 -11.38 12.42 18.37
CA ASP A 193 -10.30 11.47 18.67
C ASP A 193 -9.41 11.26 17.45
N VAL A 194 -10.02 11.10 16.27
CA VAL A 194 -9.28 10.98 15.01
C VAL A 194 -8.48 12.24 14.70
N GLU A 195 -9.06 13.42 14.97
CA GLU A 195 -8.34 14.70 14.79
C GLU A 195 -7.17 14.85 15.76
N ALA A 196 -7.33 14.43 17.01
CA ALA A 196 -6.32 14.55 18.05
C ALA A 196 -5.15 13.57 17.90
N VAL A 197 -5.42 12.34 17.42
CA VAL A 197 -4.45 11.24 17.45
C VAL A 197 -3.85 10.96 16.09
N CYS A 198 -4.66 11.00 15.02
CA CYS A 198 -4.22 10.54 13.71
C CYS A 198 -3.47 11.61 12.94
N THR A 199 -2.26 11.27 12.54
CA THR A 199 -1.42 12.16 11.75
C THR A 199 -1.85 12.16 10.29
N THR A 200 -2.08 13.36 9.75
CA THR A 200 -2.38 13.50 8.32
C THR A 200 -1.15 13.18 7.48
N ARG A 201 -1.30 12.37 6.43
CA ARG A 201 -0.18 12.06 5.53
C ARG A 201 0.33 13.31 4.82
N ILE A 202 1.64 13.41 4.64
CA ILE A 202 2.30 14.47 3.86
C ILE A 202 1.66 14.64 2.48
N THR A 203 1.34 13.53 1.80
CA THR A 203 0.68 13.58 0.48
C THR A 203 -0.69 14.24 0.54
N ASN A 204 -1.44 14.05 1.64
CA ASN A 204 -2.74 14.69 1.82
C ASN A 204 -2.57 16.19 2.11
N HIS A 205 -1.60 16.58 2.94
CA HIS A 205 -1.26 17.99 3.13
C HIS A 205 -0.92 18.69 1.81
N ILE A 206 -0.14 18.03 0.93
CA ILE A 206 0.17 18.56 -0.41
C ILE A 206 -1.10 18.68 -1.26
N PHE A 207 -1.97 17.67 -1.25
CA PHE A 207 -3.23 17.70 -1.98
C PHE A 207 -4.12 18.85 -1.52
N ASP A 208 -4.26 19.01 -0.20
CA ASP A 208 -5.07 20.07 0.42
C ASP A 208 -4.45 21.45 0.19
N MET A 209 -3.12 21.56 0.21
CA MET A 209 -2.39 22.79 -0.11
C MET A 209 -2.63 23.22 -1.57
N VAL A 210 -2.56 22.28 -2.52
CA VAL A 210 -2.87 22.59 -3.93
C VAL A 210 -4.34 22.93 -4.13
N ASN A 211 -5.27 22.35 -3.34
CA ASN A 211 -6.67 22.77 -3.33
C ASN A 211 -6.82 24.22 -2.81
N ALA A 212 -6.17 24.55 -1.68
CA ALA A 212 -6.19 25.89 -1.13
C ALA A 212 -5.63 26.94 -2.12
N ILE A 213 -4.60 26.56 -2.90
CA ILE A 213 -4.09 27.39 -4.00
C ILE A 213 -5.17 27.59 -5.07
N ALA A 214 -5.86 26.52 -5.49
CA ALA A 214 -6.93 26.60 -6.50
C ALA A 214 -8.10 27.47 -6.06
N GLU A 215 -8.45 27.41 -4.76
CA GLU A 215 -9.54 28.16 -4.14
C GLU A 215 -9.13 29.59 -3.74
N LYS A 216 -7.92 30.04 -4.10
CA LYS A 216 -7.38 31.37 -3.76
C LYS A 216 -7.34 31.64 -2.24
N GLN A 217 -6.94 30.62 -1.46
CA GLN A 217 -6.81 30.69 0.00
C GLN A 217 -5.32 30.70 0.41
N PRO A 218 -4.57 31.79 0.22
CA PRO A 218 -3.12 31.83 0.43
C PRO A 218 -2.72 31.52 1.87
N GLN A 219 -3.49 32.02 2.84
CA GLN A 219 -3.22 31.81 4.26
C GLN A 219 -3.29 30.31 4.62
N LYS A 220 -4.32 29.61 4.11
CA LYS A 220 -4.49 28.17 4.32
C LYS A 220 -3.39 27.36 3.62
N ALA A 221 -3.01 27.75 2.40
CA ALA A 221 -1.92 27.08 1.68
C ALA A 221 -0.58 27.21 2.41
N LEU A 222 -0.25 28.41 2.91
CA LEU A 222 0.95 28.66 3.71
C LEU A 222 0.90 27.91 5.06
N GLN A 223 -0.25 27.88 5.74
CA GLN A 223 -0.40 27.14 6.99
C GLN A 223 -0.07 25.66 6.78
N LEU A 224 -0.63 25.03 5.74
CA LEU A 224 -0.34 23.63 5.40
C LEU A 224 1.15 23.40 5.06
N TYR A 225 1.82 24.39 4.47
CA TYR A 225 3.25 24.34 4.24
C TYR A 225 4.04 24.39 5.56
N TYR A 226 3.69 25.30 6.48
CA TYR A 226 4.34 25.37 7.79
C TYR A 226 4.08 24.11 8.64
N ASP A 227 2.90 23.50 8.53
CA ASP A 227 2.62 22.22 9.19
C ASP A 227 3.55 21.12 8.68
N LEU A 228 3.86 21.09 7.39
CA LEU A 228 4.84 20.14 6.82
C LEU A 228 6.26 20.41 7.33
N LEU A 229 6.65 21.68 7.45
CA LEU A 229 7.95 22.04 8.03
C LEU A 229 8.05 21.66 9.53
N ALA A 230 6.95 21.81 10.28
CA ALA A 230 6.87 21.38 11.68
C ALA A 230 7.01 19.85 11.82
N LEU A 231 6.57 19.10 10.82
CA LEU A 231 6.81 17.64 10.69
C LEU A 231 8.24 17.29 10.22
N LYS A 232 9.14 18.30 10.13
CA LYS A 232 10.53 18.18 9.66
C LYS A 232 10.67 17.73 8.20
N GLU A 233 9.65 17.99 7.37
CA GLU A 233 9.79 17.76 5.94
C GLU A 233 10.69 18.83 5.31
N PRO A 234 11.73 18.43 4.54
CA PRO A 234 12.61 19.40 3.89
C PRO A 234 11.82 20.24 2.84
N PRO A 235 12.04 21.57 2.76
CA PRO A 235 11.36 22.44 1.81
C PRO A 235 11.46 21.95 0.36
N MET A 236 12.63 21.45 -0.05
CA MET A 236 12.87 20.93 -1.39
C MET A 236 12.08 19.65 -1.68
N ARG A 237 11.80 18.83 -0.66
CA ARG A 237 10.90 17.68 -0.82
C ARG A 237 9.46 18.12 -1.01
N VAL A 238 9.01 19.14 -0.27
CA VAL A 238 7.68 19.74 -0.46
C VAL A 238 7.55 20.31 -1.87
N LEU A 239 8.56 21.04 -2.36
CA LEU A 239 8.62 21.54 -3.73
C LEU A 239 8.44 20.42 -4.76
N PHE A 240 9.19 19.33 -4.62
CA PHE A 240 9.07 18.16 -5.49
C PHE A 240 7.65 17.56 -5.48
N LEU A 241 7.02 17.48 -4.31
CA LEU A 241 5.67 16.94 -4.17
C LEU A 241 4.61 17.87 -4.79
N ILE A 242 4.78 19.20 -4.68
CA ILE A 242 3.94 20.19 -5.40
C ILE A 242 4.07 20.01 -6.91
N ALA A 243 5.31 19.94 -7.42
CA ALA A 243 5.57 19.74 -8.85
C ALA A 243 4.93 18.43 -9.35
N ARG A 244 5.09 17.35 -8.60
CA ARG A 244 4.47 16.05 -8.88
C ARG A 244 2.94 16.15 -8.92
N GLN A 245 2.33 16.83 -7.95
CA GLN A 245 0.88 17.00 -7.90
C GLN A 245 0.38 17.80 -9.13
N CYS A 246 1.03 18.91 -9.47
CA CYS A 246 0.69 19.70 -10.65
C CYS A 246 0.82 18.88 -11.95
N ASN A 247 1.85 18.03 -12.07
CA ASN A 247 2.01 17.13 -13.22
C ASN A 247 0.90 16.08 -13.30
N LEU A 248 0.50 15.48 -12.18
CA LEU A 248 -0.61 14.51 -12.14
C LEU A 248 -1.92 15.19 -12.55
N LEU A 249 -2.17 16.42 -12.12
CA LEU A 249 -3.34 17.21 -12.52
C LEU A 249 -3.33 17.53 -14.01
N LEU A 250 -2.17 17.88 -14.59
CA LEU A 250 -2.02 18.10 -16.03
C LEU A 250 -2.37 16.84 -16.82
N GLN A 251 -1.80 15.71 -16.45
CA GLN A 251 -2.07 14.42 -17.09
C GLN A 251 -3.54 14.03 -16.97
N THR A 252 -4.12 14.22 -15.76
CA THR A 252 -5.53 13.95 -15.51
C THR A 252 -6.42 14.78 -16.42
N LYS A 253 -6.13 16.08 -16.56
CA LYS A 253 -6.90 17.01 -17.39
C LYS A 253 -6.82 16.64 -18.87
N GLU A 254 -5.65 16.27 -19.35
CA GLU A 254 -5.45 15.82 -20.72
C GLU A 254 -6.18 14.49 -21.00
N LEU A 255 -6.05 13.51 -20.12
CA LEU A 255 -6.74 12.23 -20.26
C LEU A 255 -8.27 12.40 -20.22
N LYS A 256 -8.78 13.27 -19.33
CA LYS A 256 -10.20 13.58 -19.27
C LYS A 256 -10.71 14.27 -20.54
N SER A 257 -9.94 15.20 -21.12
CA SER A 257 -10.30 15.86 -22.37
C SER A 257 -10.34 14.89 -23.57
N ARG A 258 -9.59 13.80 -23.51
CA ARG A 258 -9.60 12.69 -24.49
C ARG A 258 -10.73 11.68 -24.25
N GLY A 259 -11.62 11.90 -23.27
CA GLY A 259 -12.78 11.06 -23.00
C GLY A 259 -12.49 9.80 -22.17
N HIS A 260 -11.30 9.67 -21.56
CA HIS A 260 -11.00 8.52 -20.71
C HIS A 260 -11.83 8.52 -19.42
N ASP A 261 -12.25 7.32 -18.99
CA ASP A 261 -12.93 7.10 -17.71
C ASP A 261 -11.97 7.14 -16.52
N ASN A 262 -12.50 7.28 -15.32
CA ASN A 262 -11.70 7.42 -14.11
C ASN A 262 -10.78 6.21 -13.85
N LYS A 263 -11.19 5.00 -14.22
CA LYS A 263 -10.38 3.78 -14.05
C LYS A 263 -9.13 3.81 -14.95
N THR A 264 -9.32 4.17 -16.21
CA THR A 264 -8.21 4.34 -17.17
C THR A 264 -7.28 5.50 -16.78
N ILE A 265 -7.86 6.62 -16.30
CA ILE A 265 -7.07 7.75 -15.79
C ILE A 265 -6.20 7.27 -14.60
N ALA A 266 -6.79 6.62 -13.59
CA ALA A 266 -6.05 6.09 -12.45
C ALA A 266 -4.85 5.25 -12.86
N SER A 267 -5.05 4.29 -13.75
CA SER A 267 -3.99 3.40 -14.25
C SER A 267 -2.87 4.16 -14.97
N LYS A 268 -3.23 5.17 -15.79
CA LYS A 268 -2.24 5.93 -16.57
C LYS A 268 -1.42 6.91 -15.73
N ILE A 269 -2.02 7.53 -14.69
CA ILE A 269 -1.30 8.45 -13.81
C ILE A 269 -0.68 7.77 -12.59
N GLY A 270 -0.87 6.44 -12.46
CA GLY A 270 -0.28 5.65 -11.37
C GLY A 270 -0.86 5.95 -10.00
N VAL A 271 -2.18 6.21 -9.92
CA VAL A 271 -2.88 6.40 -8.65
C VAL A 271 -3.95 5.29 -8.45
N PRO A 272 -4.32 5.00 -7.20
CA PRO A 272 -5.40 4.05 -6.94
C PRO A 272 -6.72 4.45 -7.62
N PRO A 273 -7.52 3.50 -8.13
CA PRO A 273 -8.76 3.81 -8.88
C PRO A 273 -9.75 4.72 -8.15
N PHE A 274 -9.89 4.56 -6.82
CA PHE A 274 -10.76 5.40 -5.99
C PHE A 274 -10.26 6.86 -5.86
N ALA A 275 -8.96 7.11 -6.01
CA ALA A 275 -8.39 8.46 -5.92
C ALA A 275 -8.63 9.27 -7.21
N ALA A 276 -8.83 8.60 -8.36
CA ALA A 276 -8.97 9.27 -9.65
C ALA A 276 -10.07 10.34 -9.65
N GLY A 277 -11.20 10.10 -8.97
CA GLY A 277 -12.29 11.08 -8.84
C GLY A 277 -11.83 12.38 -8.17
N LYS A 278 -11.01 12.28 -7.12
CA LYS A 278 -10.43 13.43 -6.42
C LYS A 278 -9.49 14.23 -7.34
N TYR A 279 -8.63 13.54 -8.10
CA TYR A 279 -7.74 14.17 -9.07
C TYR A 279 -8.51 14.85 -10.22
N VAL A 280 -9.57 14.23 -10.73
CA VAL A 280 -10.43 14.81 -11.76
C VAL A 280 -11.13 16.06 -11.25
N ALA A 281 -11.67 16.03 -10.04
CA ALA A 281 -12.29 17.19 -9.40
C ALA A 281 -11.28 18.32 -9.19
N GLN A 282 -10.12 18.04 -8.61
CA GLN A 282 -9.06 19.03 -8.39
C GLN A 282 -8.54 19.61 -9.71
N ALA A 283 -8.33 18.78 -10.74
CA ALA A 283 -7.87 19.24 -12.06
C ALA A 283 -8.87 20.20 -12.75
N SER A 284 -10.18 20.08 -12.44
CA SER A 284 -11.20 20.97 -13.01
C SER A 284 -11.06 22.41 -12.53
N HIS A 285 -10.53 22.65 -11.34
CA HIS A 285 -10.35 23.99 -10.74
C HIS A 285 -9.22 24.79 -11.42
N PHE A 286 -8.34 24.17 -12.16
CA PHE A 286 -7.19 24.83 -12.79
C PHE A 286 -7.34 24.94 -14.30
N LYS A 287 -6.88 26.05 -14.89
CA LYS A 287 -6.59 26.12 -16.34
C LYS A 287 -5.30 25.36 -16.65
N THR A 288 -5.22 24.73 -17.82
CA THR A 288 -4.02 24.00 -18.27
C THR A 288 -2.76 24.89 -18.28
N SER A 289 -2.90 26.17 -18.66
CA SER A 289 -1.82 27.15 -18.65
C SER A 289 -1.28 27.41 -17.23
N VAL A 290 -2.14 27.47 -16.23
CA VAL A 290 -1.75 27.68 -14.82
C VAL A 290 -0.94 26.49 -14.31
N LEU A 291 -1.38 25.25 -14.55
CA LEU A 291 -0.64 24.05 -14.16
C LEU A 291 0.73 23.95 -14.88
N LYS A 292 0.78 24.28 -16.17
CA LYS A 292 2.07 24.30 -16.90
C LYS A 292 3.02 25.34 -16.34
N ASN A 293 2.52 26.53 -16.03
CA ASN A 293 3.32 27.58 -15.40
C ASN A 293 3.80 27.17 -14.00
N ALA A 294 2.93 26.56 -13.18
CA ALA A 294 3.29 26.05 -11.87
C ALA A 294 4.44 25.04 -11.90
N VAL A 295 4.39 24.08 -12.84
CA VAL A 295 5.49 23.11 -13.03
C VAL A 295 6.78 23.82 -13.44
N LYS A 296 6.71 24.79 -14.37
CA LYS A 296 7.87 25.59 -14.79
C LYS A 296 8.47 26.36 -13.60
N GLN A 297 7.63 27.04 -12.82
CA GLN A 297 8.07 27.77 -11.63
C GLN A 297 8.70 26.86 -10.58
N CYS A 298 8.22 25.62 -10.41
CA CYS A 298 8.87 24.63 -9.53
C CYS A 298 10.32 24.35 -9.96
N VAL A 299 10.57 24.19 -11.27
CA VAL A 299 11.92 23.95 -11.82
C VAL A 299 12.81 25.19 -11.62
N GLU A 300 12.30 26.38 -11.90
CA GLU A 300 13.03 27.63 -11.71
C GLU A 300 13.37 27.88 -10.21
N THR A 301 12.45 27.53 -9.33
CA THR A 301 12.65 27.60 -7.87
C THR A 301 13.74 26.63 -7.40
N GLU A 302 13.70 25.37 -7.89
CA GLU A 302 14.74 24.38 -7.59
C GLU A 302 16.11 24.84 -8.05
N GLU A 303 16.22 25.41 -9.26
CA GLU A 303 17.46 25.94 -9.79
C GLU A 303 17.97 27.14 -8.98
N ALA A 304 17.08 28.05 -8.54
CA ALA A 304 17.43 29.19 -7.72
C ALA A 304 18.00 28.78 -6.35
N VAL A 305 17.43 27.74 -5.71
CA VAL A 305 17.94 27.20 -4.45
C VAL A 305 19.26 26.48 -4.67
N LYS A 306 19.38 25.59 -5.66
CA LYS A 306 20.62 24.85 -5.94
C LYS A 306 21.80 25.74 -6.32
N SER A 307 21.53 26.87 -6.96
CA SER A 307 22.56 27.88 -7.30
C SER A 307 22.86 28.86 -6.16
N GLY A 308 22.23 28.71 -5.01
CA GLY A 308 22.43 29.59 -3.85
C GLY A 308 21.80 30.99 -3.99
N ARG A 309 20.98 31.23 -5.02
CA ARG A 309 20.32 32.53 -5.25
C ARG A 309 19.19 32.82 -4.25
N MET A 310 18.60 31.78 -3.69
CA MET A 310 17.48 31.91 -2.75
C MET A 310 17.59 30.87 -1.63
N ASN A 311 17.04 31.21 -0.46
CA ASN A 311 16.85 30.27 0.64
C ASN A 311 15.71 29.29 0.28
N ASP A 312 15.87 28.02 0.64
CA ASP A 312 14.94 26.93 0.30
C ASP A 312 13.51 27.15 0.85
N MET A 313 13.40 27.54 2.13
CA MET A 313 12.10 27.76 2.78
C MET A 313 11.35 28.93 2.12
N MET A 314 12.01 30.08 1.96
CA MET A 314 11.42 31.27 1.37
C MET A 314 11.04 31.06 -0.10
N SER A 315 11.84 30.27 -0.83
CA SER A 315 11.58 29.99 -2.24
C SER A 315 10.26 29.23 -2.45
N VAL A 316 9.97 28.28 -1.56
CA VAL A 316 8.71 27.51 -1.63
C VAL A 316 7.52 28.38 -1.20
N GLU A 317 7.67 29.27 -0.22
CA GLU A 317 6.64 30.25 0.16
C GLU A 317 6.26 31.15 -1.01
N ILE A 318 7.25 31.71 -1.69
CA ILE A 318 7.04 32.58 -2.87
C ILE A 318 6.36 31.79 -3.98
N LEU A 319 6.77 30.55 -4.22
CA LEU A 319 6.15 29.68 -5.21
C LEU A 319 4.65 29.48 -4.90
N ILE A 320 4.31 29.10 -3.65
CA ILE A 320 2.92 28.89 -3.23
C ILE A 320 2.06 30.13 -3.51
N LEU A 321 2.60 31.32 -3.23
CA LEU A 321 1.89 32.57 -3.48
C LEU A 321 1.82 32.93 -4.95
N SER A 322 2.84 32.60 -5.77
CA SER A 322 2.90 32.94 -7.20
C SER A 322 2.02 32.05 -8.09
N VAL A 323 1.73 30.81 -7.64
CA VAL A 323 0.88 29.84 -8.36
C VAL A 323 -0.62 30.15 -8.16
N LEU A 324 -0.98 31.11 -7.30
CA LEU A 324 -2.37 31.51 -7.13
C LEU A 324 -2.95 31.96 -8.48
N PRO A 325 -4.07 31.37 -8.95
CA PRO A 325 -4.71 31.80 -10.19
C PRO A 325 -5.17 33.25 -10.05
N SER A 326 -4.70 34.09 -10.98
CA SER A 326 -5.14 35.49 -11.14
C SER A 326 -6.63 35.57 -11.47
#